data_d48b83d013e8e99d9e85a1ee1c92365c
#
_entry.id   d48b83d013e8e99d9e85a1ee1c92365c
#
_cell.length_a   1.000
_cell.length_b   1.000
_cell.length_c   1.000
_cell.angle_alpha   90.00
_cell.angle_beta   90.00
_cell.angle_gamma   90.00
#
_symmetry.space_group_name_H-M   'P 1'
#
loop_
_entity.id
_entity.type
_entity.pdbx_description
1 polymer ?
#
loop_
_entity_poly.entity_id
_entity_poly.type
_entity_poly.pdbx_seq_one_letter_code
_entity_poly.pdbx_strand_id
1 'polypeptide(L)'
;PYLSLHQGKAVGTLRVIEKEDDLYDVGSDDIIILKEVPLVMPPVAAVISEKPSTALSHVNVLARGWGIPNVYLKDAEKILAPYIGKRISLTAANNQYQVALAKNDNHTSSKPQTIKLPTINTSDLKLRDLNSLRQKDHVYCGSKAANLGQIHANIKAANVPDGFCIPFGYYQQFMQQLGIDSAYLQHMEASFKGNNRARRAGLLALQEKIQAAPVPQAWQNAWGAQWQNQLRSQGVFVRSSSNSEDLPNFSGAGLYTTVPNVKSKQALSEAVKQSWASVFNYSAYEARRIAGLPHDSVKMSTFVQQGINADLSGVLVTLDPYDAARKNVSYIAAKRGVGIRVVEGKRLAEQLVYNHRVGSIQLISSSNETTALQLDDKGGVKEVPIETGKRVMTDAQVKTLAETGAHIKGLFGNKPQDIEWAFANKRLVILQARPYLTR
;
A
#
# COMPACT_ATOMS: atom_id res chain seq x y z
N PRO A 1 -18.93 -12.79 -16.61
CA PRO A 1 -17.49 -12.99 -16.55
C PRO A 1 -17.03 -13.13 -15.12
N TYR A 2 -16.08 -14.03 -14.88
CA TYR A 2 -15.47 -14.36 -13.60
C TYR A 2 -13.94 -14.37 -13.75
N LEU A 3 -13.23 -13.89 -12.73
CA LEU A 3 -11.77 -13.98 -12.64
C LEU A 3 -11.38 -14.17 -11.17
N SER A 4 -10.62 -15.21 -10.87
CA SER A 4 -10.00 -15.37 -9.55
C SER A 4 -8.75 -14.49 -9.46
N LEU A 5 -8.74 -13.54 -8.53
CA LEU A 5 -7.60 -12.70 -8.20
C LEU A 5 -6.76 -13.30 -7.07
N HIS A 6 -7.42 -14.02 -6.16
CA HIS A 6 -6.81 -14.85 -5.14
C HIS A 6 -7.74 -16.00 -4.79
N GLN A 7 -7.23 -17.24 -4.91
CA GLN A 7 -8.00 -18.45 -4.65
C GLN A 7 -8.14 -18.71 -3.16
N GLY A 8 -9.14 -19.52 -2.81
CA GLY A 8 -9.31 -19.94 -1.43
C GLY A 8 -10.74 -20.26 -1.09
N LYS A 9 -10.97 -20.51 0.19
CA LYS A 9 -12.27 -20.82 0.76
C LYS A 9 -12.56 -19.93 1.96
N ALA A 10 -13.77 -19.40 2.03
CA ALA A 10 -14.20 -18.56 3.14
C ALA A 10 -15.64 -18.87 3.53
N VAL A 11 -15.98 -18.63 4.79
CA VAL A 11 -17.33 -18.66 5.33
C VAL A 11 -17.61 -17.32 5.99
N GLY A 12 -18.75 -16.72 5.67
CA GLY A 12 -19.13 -15.43 6.24
C GLY A 12 -20.54 -15.01 5.83
N THR A 13 -21.01 -13.89 6.38
CA THR A 13 -22.27 -13.28 5.99
C THR A 13 -22.07 -12.45 4.73
N LEU A 14 -22.85 -12.71 3.69
CA LEU A 14 -22.75 -11.98 2.43
C LEU A 14 -23.38 -10.59 2.56
N ARG A 15 -22.58 -9.54 2.30
CA ARG A 15 -23.02 -8.14 2.37
C ARG A 15 -22.67 -7.38 1.11
N VAL A 16 -23.51 -6.44 0.72
CA VAL A 16 -23.25 -5.53 -0.39
C VAL A 16 -22.72 -4.20 0.14
N ILE A 17 -21.67 -3.71 -0.47
CA ILE A 17 -21.04 -2.42 -0.17
C ILE A 17 -21.40 -1.46 -1.29
N GLU A 18 -22.38 -0.59 -1.01
CA GLU A 18 -22.85 0.42 -1.98
C GLU A 18 -21.93 1.65 -2.00
N LYS A 19 -21.39 2.02 -0.85
CA LYS A 19 -20.50 3.16 -0.66
C LYS A 19 -19.40 2.84 0.35
N GLU A 20 -18.32 3.58 0.30
CA GLU A 20 -17.12 3.34 1.13
C GLU A 20 -17.43 3.39 2.65
N ASP A 21 -18.43 4.18 3.06
CA ASP A 21 -18.85 4.26 4.47
C ASP A 21 -19.45 2.94 5.00
N ASP A 22 -19.98 2.09 4.14
CA ASP A 22 -20.54 0.78 4.53
C ASP A 22 -19.43 -0.19 4.99
N LEU A 23 -18.17 0.07 4.63
CA LEU A 23 -17.01 -0.72 5.08
C LEU A 23 -16.78 -0.66 6.59
N TYR A 24 -17.36 0.31 7.29
CA TYR A 24 -17.28 0.38 8.75
C TYR A 24 -18.29 -0.52 9.48
N ASP A 25 -19.24 -1.10 8.73
CA ASP A 25 -20.23 -2.03 9.26
C ASP A 25 -19.90 -3.50 9.04
N VAL A 26 -18.75 -3.78 8.41
CA VAL A 26 -18.31 -5.14 8.10
C VAL A 26 -17.05 -5.52 8.87
N GLY A 27 -16.81 -6.80 9.00
CA GLY A 27 -15.65 -7.35 9.71
C GLY A 27 -15.17 -8.68 9.14
N SER A 28 -14.31 -9.35 9.88
CA SER A 28 -13.64 -10.60 9.46
C SER A 28 -14.58 -11.78 9.20
N ASP A 29 -15.84 -11.69 9.63
CA ASP A 29 -16.88 -12.69 9.40
C ASP A 29 -17.81 -12.38 8.23
N ASP A 30 -17.52 -11.32 7.49
CA ASP A 30 -18.33 -10.90 6.34
C ASP A 30 -17.62 -11.21 5.02
N ILE A 31 -18.39 -11.70 4.04
CA ILE A 31 -18.01 -11.76 2.62
C ILE A 31 -18.65 -10.55 1.96
N ILE A 32 -17.85 -9.72 1.30
CA ILE A 32 -18.35 -8.46 0.76
C ILE A 32 -18.43 -8.46 -0.76
N ILE A 33 -19.51 -7.88 -1.30
CA ILE A 33 -19.64 -7.52 -2.71
C ILE A 33 -19.34 -6.03 -2.83
N LEU A 34 -18.29 -5.69 -3.56
CA LEU A 34 -17.88 -4.32 -3.84
C LEU A 34 -18.44 -3.82 -5.15
N LYS A 35 -19.27 -2.78 -5.13
CA LYS A 35 -19.76 -2.08 -6.33
C LYS A 35 -18.65 -1.27 -7.00
N GLU A 36 -17.82 -0.62 -6.18
CA GLU A 36 -16.62 0.09 -6.58
C GLU A 36 -15.43 -0.42 -5.76
N VAL A 37 -14.24 -0.41 -6.36
CA VAL A 37 -13.02 -0.82 -5.66
C VAL A 37 -12.57 0.33 -4.76
N PRO A 38 -12.60 0.18 -3.42
CA PRO A 38 -12.16 1.24 -2.50
C PRO A 38 -10.64 1.35 -2.49
N LEU A 39 -10.12 2.48 -1.99
CA LEU A 39 -8.68 2.66 -1.78
C LEU A 39 -8.14 1.70 -0.71
N VAL A 40 -8.89 1.54 0.35
CA VAL A 40 -8.55 0.71 1.52
C VAL A 40 -9.81 0.02 2.02
N MET A 41 -9.64 -1.16 2.60
CA MET A 41 -10.73 -1.87 3.27
C MET A 41 -10.25 -2.46 4.60
N PRO A 42 -11.14 -2.65 5.59
CA PRO A 42 -10.83 -3.47 6.77
C PRO A 42 -10.70 -4.95 6.37
N PRO A 43 -10.08 -5.79 7.22
CA PRO A 43 -10.07 -7.23 7.01
C PRO A 43 -11.49 -7.82 7.01
N VAL A 44 -11.76 -8.65 6.00
CA VAL A 44 -13.02 -9.37 5.75
C VAL A 44 -12.74 -10.83 5.46
N ALA A 45 -13.77 -11.68 5.40
CA ALA A 45 -13.60 -13.10 5.09
C ALA A 45 -13.27 -13.35 3.61
N ALA A 46 -13.88 -12.61 2.69
CA ALA A 46 -13.62 -12.67 1.26
C ALA A 46 -14.12 -11.40 0.55
N VAL A 47 -13.58 -11.16 -0.64
CA VAL A 47 -13.96 -10.04 -1.50
C VAL A 47 -14.51 -10.54 -2.83
N ILE A 48 -15.64 -9.99 -3.25
CA ILE A 48 -16.23 -10.16 -4.58
C ILE A 48 -16.37 -8.76 -5.19
N SER A 49 -15.64 -8.44 -6.24
CA SER A 49 -15.70 -7.13 -6.89
C SER A 49 -16.54 -7.20 -8.18
N GLU A 50 -17.47 -6.26 -8.39
CA GLU A 50 -18.22 -6.13 -9.65
C GLU A 50 -17.45 -5.34 -10.72
N LYS A 51 -16.41 -4.63 -10.35
CA LYS A 51 -15.53 -3.90 -11.26
C LYS A 51 -14.21 -4.66 -11.43
N PRO A 52 -13.71 -4.78 -12.66
CA PRO A 52 -12.40 -5.35 -12.90
C PRO A 52 -11.32 -4.42 -12.33
N SER A 53 -10.33 -4.98 -11.67
CA SER A 53 -9.17 -4.28 -11.16
C SER A 53 -7.89 -5.02 -11.51
N THR A 54 -6.75 -4.33 -11.44
CA THR A 54 -5.45 -4.99 -11.66
C THR A 54 -5.09 -5.84 -10.44
N ALA A 55 -4.35 -6.93 -10.65
CA ALA A 55 -3.85 -7.79 -9.57
C ALA A 55 -3.03 -7.01 -8.52
N LEU A 56 -2.54 -5.83 -8.87
CA LEU A 56 -1.67 -4.98 -8.05
C LEU A 56 -2.40 -3.79 -7.42
N SER A 57 -3.73 -3.69 -7.53
CA SER A 57 -4.50 -2.70 -6.76
C SER A 57 -4.38 -2.97 -5.26
N HIS A 58 -4.47 -1.93 -4.44
CA HIS A 58 -4.31 -2.04 -2.98
C HIS A 58 -5.23 -3.11 -2.38
N VAL A 59 -6.50 -3.15 -2.78
CA VAL A 59 -7.46 -4.17 -2.29
C VAL A 59 -7.00 -5.59 -2.62
N ASN A 60 -6.48 -5.81 -3.84
CA ASN A 60 -6.02 -7.13 -4.25
C ASN A 60 -4.74 -7.53 -3.51
N VAL A 61 -3.82 -6.58 -3.29
CA VAL A 61 -2.60 -6.81 -2.50
C VAL A 61 -2.94 -7.08 -1.03
N LEU A 62 -3.88 -6.34 -0.44
CA LEU A 62 -4.36 -6.58 0.93
C LEU A 62 -5.02 -7.95 1.07
N ALA A 63 -5.96 -8.28 0.17
CA ALA A 63 -6.65 -9.58 0.18
C ALA A 63 -5.67 -10.76 0.10
N ARG A 64 -4.67 -10.65 -0.77
CA ARG A 64 -3.59 -11.64 -0.88
C ARG A 64 -2.74 -11.69 0.39
N GLY A 65 -2.35 -10.55 0.93
CA GLY A 65 -1.57 -10.47 2.17
C GLY A 65 -2.29 -11.07 3.38
N TRP A 66 -3.61 -11.00 3.41
CA TRP A 66 -4.44 -11.63 4.44
C TRP A 66 -4.81 -13.08 4.13
N GLY A 67 -4.49 -13.57 2.92
CA GLY A 67 -4.80 -14.94 2.50
C GLY A 67 -6.29 -15.20 2.32
N ILE A 68 -7.08 -14.19 1.96
CA ILE A 68 -8.53 -14.30 1.77
C ILE A 68 -8.89 -14.43 0.29
N PRO A 69 -9.95 -15.19 -0.06
CA PRO A 69 -10.46 -15.26 -1.41
C PRO A 69 -10.82 -13.87 -1.96
N ASN A 70 -10.41 -13.61 -3.21
CA ASN A 70 -10.71 -12.37 -3.89
C ASN A 70 -11.02 -12.66 -5.35
N VAL A 71 -12.22 -12.28 -5.79
CA VAL A 71 -12.71 -12.57 -7.13
C VAL A 71 -13.35 -11.35 -7.78
N TYR A 72 -13.21 -11.26 -9.08
CA TYR A 72 -14.08 -10.42 -9.91
C TYR A 72 -15.24 -11.27 -10.42
N LEU A 73 -16.45 -10.80 -10.20
CA LEU A 73 -17.67 -11.40 -10.72
C LEU A 73 -18.62 -10.28 -11.17
N LYS A 74 -18.78 -10.17 -12.49
CA LYS A 74 -19.71 -9.18 -13.06
C LYS A 74 -21.13 -9.47 -12.61
N ASP A 75 -21.88 -8.42 -12.23
CA ASP A 75 -23.27 -8.49 -11.76
C ASP A 75 -23.42 -9.42 -10.52
N ALA A 76 -22.44 -9.44 -9.63
CA ALA A 76 -22.39 -10.35 -8.47
C ALA A 76 -23.60 -10.19 -7.55
N GLU A 77 -24.05 -8.97 -7.29
CA GLU A 77 -25.23 -8.71 -6.46
C GLU A 77 -26.46 -9.40 -7.04
N LYS A 78 -26.69 -9.26 -8.34
CA LYS A 78 -27.83 -9.89 -9.03
C LYS A 78 -27.73 -11.41 -8.99
N ILE A 79 -26.55 -11.96 -9.26
CA ILE A 79 -26.31 -13.41 -9.29
C ILE A 79 -26.47 -14.02 -7.91
N LEU A 80 -25.98 -13.33 -6.88
CA LEU A 80 -25.95 -13.81 -5.50
C LEU A 80 -27.11 -13.26 -4.65
N ALA A 81 -28.08 -12.58 -5.25
CA ALA A 81 -29.24 -12.00 -4.56
C ALA A 81 -29.92 -12.96 -3.55
N PRO A 82 -30.12 -14.27 -3.84
CA PRO A 82 -30.73 -15.20 -2.89
C PRO A 82 -29.91 -15.42 -1.61
N TYR A 83 -28.63 -15.04 -1.61
CA TYR A 83 -27.67 -15.26 -0.52
C TYR A 83 -27.37 -14.01 0.30
N ILE A 84 -27.78 -12.82 -0.16
CA ILE A 84 -27.51 -11.55 0.53
C ILE A 84 -28.10 -11.57 1.94
N GLY A 85 -27.30 -11.18 2.94
CA GLY A 85 -27.65 -11.20 4.35
C GLY A 85 -27.58 -12.58 5.02
N LYS A 86 -27.28 -13.63 4.24
CA LYS A 86 -27.16 -15.01 4.75
C LYS A 86 -25.70 -15.40 4.94
N ARG A 87 -25.47 -16.36 5.85
CA ARG A 87 -24.16 -16.97 6.03
C ARG A 87 -23.91 -17.99 4.93
N ILE A 88 -22.82 -17.82 4.20
CA ILE A 88 -22.48 -18.63 3.03
C ILE A 88 -21.04 -19.15 3.12
N SER A 89 -20.75 -20.20 2.38
CA SER A 89 -19.41 -20.61 2.02
C SER A 89 -19.12 -20.18 0.57
N LEU A 90 -17.99 -19.53 0.36
CA LEU A 90 -17.45 -19.18 -0.96
C LEU A 90 -16.19 -20.00 -1.18
N THR A 91 -16.13 -20.73 -2.31
CA THR A 91 -14.90 -21.35 -2.79
C THR A 91 -14.53 -20.68 -4.12
N ALA A 92 -13.35 -20.08 -4.19
CA ALA A 92 -12.79 -19.46 -5.38
C ALA A 92 -11.66 -20.31 -5.95
N ALA A 93 -11.77 -20.69 -7.21
CA ALA A 93 -10.76 -21.43 -7.96
C ALA A 93 -10.48 -20.71 -9.30
N ASN A 94 -9.46 -21.13 -10.04
CA ASN A 94 -9.02 -20.42 -11.25
C ASN A 94 -10.15 -20.15 -12.26
N ASN A 95 -10.98 -21.14 -12.54
CA ASN A 95 -11.97 -21.07 -13.62
C ASN A 95 -13.41 -21.16 -13.11
N GLN A 96 -13.62 -21.27 -11.83
CA GLN A 96 -14.96 -21.44 -11.24
C GLN A 96 -15.02 -20.96 -9.81
N TYR A 97 -16.22 -20.60 -9.38
CA TYR A 97 -16.54 -20.36 -7.99
C TYR A 97 -17.75 -21.20 -7.57
N GLN A 98 -17.85 -21.46 -6.28
CA GLN A 98 -18.99 -22.14 -5.69
C GLN A 98 -19.47 -21.33 -4.49
N VAL A 99 -20.80 -21.15 -4.41
CA VAL A 99 -21.47 -20.51 -3.27
C VAL A 99 -22.55 -21.44 -2.77
N ALA A 100 -22.57 -21.68 -1.46
CA ALA A 100 -23.58 -22.47 -0.81
C ALA A 100 -23.94 -21.87 0.57
N LEU A 101 -25.15 -22.13 1.05
CA LEU A 101 -25.51 -21.78 2.42
C LEU A 101 -24.61 -22.55 3.39
N ALA A 102 -23.97 -21.84 4.32
CA ALA A 102 -23.17 -22.46 5.36
C ALA A 102 -24.02 -22.83 6.57
N LYS A 103 -23.81 -24.05 7.12
CA LYS A 103 -24.34 -24.42 8.43
C LYS A 103 -23.56 -23.66 9.52
N ASN A 104 -24.24 -23.29 10.60
CA ASN A 104 -23.73 -22.36 11.64
C ASN A 104 -22.42 -22.74 12.36
N ASP A 105 -21.85 -23.93 12.12
CA ASP A 105 -20.84 -24.50 13.00
C ASP A 105 -19.39 -24.49 12.49
N ASN A 106 -19.11 -23.92 11.33
CA ASN A 106 -17.75 -23.90 10.81
C ASN A 106 -17.14 -22.50 10.85
N HIS A 107 -16.75 -22.05 12.03
CA HIS A 107 -15.70 -21.04 12.14
C HIS A 107 -14.38 -21.67 11.67
N THR A 108 -14.06 -21.54 10.40
CA THR A 108 -12.68 -21.64 9.93
C THR A 108 -11.96 -20.34 10.28
N SER A 109 -11.84 -20.06 11.57
CA SER A 109 -10.87 -19.09 12.03
C SER A 109 -9.50 -19.72 11.75
N SER A 110 -8.85 -19.32 10.69
CA SER A 110 -7.42 -19.54 10.56
C SER A 110 -6.79 -19.03 11.87
N LYS A 111 -6.10 -19.93 12.60
CA LYS A 111 -5.40 -19.54 13.83
C LYS A 111 -4.57 -18.29 13.51
N PRO A 112 -4.63 -17.24 14.34
CA PRO A 112 -3.79 -16.06 14.13
C PRO A 112 -2.35 -16.54 14.03
N GLN A 113 -1.72 -16.35 12.88
CA GLN A 113 -0.28 -16.62 12.78
C GLN A 113 0.43 -15.58 13.63
N THR A 114 1.31 -16.03 14.51
CA THR A 114 2.11 -15.13 15.33
C THR A 114 2.97 -14.25 14.41
N ILE A 115 2.63 -12.98 14.30
CA ILE A 115 3.38 -12.01 13.53
C ILE A 115 4.46 -11.44 14.42
N LYS A 116 5.72 -11.63 14.01
CA LYS A 116 6.88 -11.08 14.73
C LYS A 116 7.28 -9.76 14.06
N LEU A 117 7.18 -8.66 14.78
CA LEU A 117 7.70 -7.37 14.34
C LEU A 117 9.23 -7.34 14.42
N PRO A 118 9.92 -6.68 13.49
CA PRO A 118 11.35 -6.49 13.57
C PRO A 118 11.72 -5.60 14.76
N THR A 119 12.90 -5.84 15.34
CA THR A 119 13.47 -4.97 16.36
C THR A 119 13.79 -3.61 15.77
N ILE A 120 13.41 -2.53 16.44
CA ILE A 120 13.66 -1.15 16.02
C ILE A 120 14.33 -0.34 17.13
N ASN A 121 15.00 0.73 16.74
CA ASN A 121 15.57 1.72 17.64
C ASN A 121 14.66 2.95 17.67
N THR A 122 14.13 3.27 18.85
CA THR A 122 13.22 4.39 19.08
C THR A 122 13.85 5.55 19.85
N SER A 123 15.14 5.49 20.13
CA SER A 123 15.87 6.55 20.87
C SER A 123 16.67 7.48 19.97
N ASP A 124 17.00 7.04 18.76
CA ASP A 124 17.85 7.81 17.83
C ASP A 124 17.02 8.82 17.03
N LEU A 125 17.50 10.07 17.00
CA LEU A 125 16.90 11.21 16.29
C LEU A 125 17.74 11.67 15.09
N LYS A 126 18.84 10.97 14.75
CA LYS A 126 19.70 11.35 13.63
C LYS A 126 18.96 11.21 12.32
N LEU A 127 18.77 12.30 11.58
CA LEU A 127 18.28 12.26 10.20
C LEU A 127 19.29 11.51 9.32
N ARG A 128 18.79 10.70 8.39
CA ARG A 128 19.63 9.86 7.52
C ARG A 128 19.32 10.10 6.07
N ASP A 129 20.34 10.50 5.32
CA ASP A 129 20.26 10.72 3.88
C ASP A 129 20.12 9.38 3.14
N LEU A 130 19.41 9.38 2.01
CA LEU A 130 19.27 8.23 1.14
C LEU A 130 20.63 7.58 0.81
N ASN A 131 21.65 8.39 0.55
CA ASN A 131 22.99 7.90 0.21
C ASN A 131 23.63 7.05 1.32
N SER A 132 23.30 7.32 2.59
CA SER A 132 23.80 6.59 3.76
C SER A 132 22.97 5.36 4.11
N LEU A 133 21.71 5.30 3.66
CA LEU A 133 20.79 4.21 4.01
C LEU A 133 21.17 2.89 3.33
N ARG A 134 21.10 1.81 4.11
CA ARG A 134 21.25 0.42 3.64
C ARG A 134 20.15 -0.43 4.26
N GLN A 135 19.98 -1.64 3.79
CA GLN A 135 18.91 -2.55 4.26
C GLN A 135 18.91 -2.71 5.79
N LYS A 136 20.09 -2.76 6.44
CA LYS A 136 20.25 -2.85 7.89
C LYS A 136 19.63 -1.66 8.67
N ASP A 137 19.50 -0.51 8.02
CA ASP A 137 18.99 0.73 8.64
C ASP A 137 17.45 0.72 8.80
N HIS A 138 16.77 -0.40 8.42
CA HIS A 138 15.36 -0.62 8.73
C HIS A 138 15.05 -0.47 10.22
N VAL A 139 16.01 -0.71 11.09
CA VAL A 139 15.89 -0.54 12.55
C VAL A 139 15.62 0.91 12.96
N TYR A 140 16.01 1.89 12.14
CA TYR A 140 15.79 3.32 12.38
C TYR A 140 14.70 3.92 11.51
N CYS A 141 14.63 3.46 10.25
CA CYS A 141 13.92 4.12 9.15
C CYS A 141 12.82 3.28 8.49
N GLY A 142 12.58 2.07 9.00
CA GLY A 142 11.65 1.14 8.36
C GLY A 142 12.16 0.58 7.03
N SER A 143 11.50 -0.47 6.55
CA SER A 143 11.93 -1.22 5.36
C SER A 143 11.87 -0.39 4.09
N LYS A 144 10.86 0.46 3.93
CA LYS A 144 10.66 1.26 2.71
C LYS A 144 11.85 2.18 2.42
N ALA A 145 12.27 2.98 3.40
CA ALA A 145 13.42 3.88 3.24
C ALA A 145 14.74 3.10 3.11
N ALA A 146 14.93 2.06 3.93
CA ALA A 146 16.13 1.24 3.92
C ALA A 146 16.33 0.49 2.59
N ASN A 147 15.27 -0.08 2.02
CA ASN A 147 15.31 -0.75 0.72
C ASN A 147 15.66 0.21 -0.41
N LEU A 148 15.11 1.44 -0.40
CA LEU A 148 15.45 2.46 -1.40
C LEU A 148 16.92 2.86 -1.33
N GLY A 149 17.48 3.03 -0.13
CA GLY A 149 18.91 3.28 0.05
C GLY A 149 19.78 2.14 -0.47
N GLN A 150 19.37 0.89 -0.24
CA GLN A 150 20.05 -0.29 -0.76
C GLN A 150 20.03 -0.33 -2.28
N ILE A 151 18.89 -0.03 -2.92
CA ILE A 151 18.75 0.05 -4.37
C ILE A 151 19.61 1.18 -4.92
N HIS A 152 19.55 2.37 -4.34
CA HIS A 152 20.34 3.52 -4.77
C HIS A 152 21.85 3.22 -4.80
N ALA A 153 22.33 2.50 -3.81
CA ALA A 153 23.76 2.15 -3.72
C ALA A 153 24.20 1.13 -4.79
N ASN A 154 23.30 0.22 -5.23
CA ASN A 154 23.67 -0.96 -6.01
C ASN A 154 23.12 -0.99 -7.45
N ILE A 155 22.00 -0.33 -7.72
CA ILE A 155 21.35 -0.35 -9.04
C ILE A 155 21.66 0.95 -9.79
N LYS A 156 22.47 0.85 -10.85
CA LYS A 156 22.87 2.02 -11.65
C LYS A 156 21.99 2.25 -12.90
N ALA A 157 21.19 1.25 -13.26
CA ALA A 157 20.28 1.33 -14.41
C ALA A 157 19.06 2.22 -14.20
N ALA A 158 18.77 2.60 -12.97
CA ALA A 158 17.66 3.47 -12.61
C ALA A 158 18.07 4.51 -11.56
N ASN A 159 17.39 5.65 -11.57
CA ASN A 159 17.52 6.65 -10.53
C ASN A 159 16.62 6.29 -9.33
N VAL A 160 17.05 6.67 -8.14
CA VAL A 160 16.20 6.72 -6.96
C VAL A 160 16.12 8.19 -6.55
N PRO A 161 14.92 8.80 -6.42
CA PRO A 161 14.81 10.20 -6.04
C PRO A 161 15.45 10.44 -4.67
N ASP A 162 16.21 11.51 -4.54
CA ASP A 162 16.89 11.84 -3.30
C ASP A 162 15.91 12.07 -2.14
N GLY A 163 16.37 11.88 -0.92
CA GLY A 163 15.53 12.00 0.25
C GLY A 163 16.26 11.74 1.55
N PHE A 164 15.56 11.94 2.66
CA PHE A 164 16.04 11.63 3.98
C PHE A 164 14.98 11.00 4.86
N CYS A 165 15.43 10.26 5.84
CA CYS A 165 14.58 9.60 6.82
C CYS A 165 14.51 10.44 8.10
N ILE A 166 13.28 10.61 8.62
CA ILE A 166 12.96 11.04 9.97
C ILE A 166 12.70 9.76 10.77
N PRO A 167 13.64 9.32 11.66
CA PRO A 167 13.60 8.00 12.27
C PRO A 167 12.49 7.82 13.30
N PHE A 168 12.26 6.56 13.71
CA PHE A 168 11.24 6.17 14.69
C PHE A 168 11.30 6.93 16.02
N GLY A 169 12.49 7.41 16.41
CA GLY A 169 12.68 8.15 17.66
C GLY A 169 11.82 9.40 17.76
N TYR A 170 11.62 10.13 16.65
CA TYR A 170 10.76 11.31 16.65
C TYR A 170 9.28 10.93 16.90
N TYR A 171 8.77 9.89 16.24
CA TYR A 171 7.45 9.39 16.50
C TYR A 171 7.27 8.97 17.96
N GLN A 172 8.20 8.20 18.48
CA GLN A 172 8.15 7.71 19.86
C GLN A 172 8.08 8.85 20.86
N GLN A 173 8.96 9.86 20.74
CA GLN A 173 8.97 11.01 21.64
C GLN A 173 7.69 11.85 21.50
N PHE A 174 7.19 12.05 20.27
CA PHE A 174 5.96 12.80 20.05
C PHE A 174 4.75 12.12 20.69
N MET A 175 4.59 10.80 20.54
CA MET A 175 3.50 10.06 21.19
C MET A 175 3.62 10.12 22.72
N GLN A 176 4.83 10.03 23.27
CA GLN A 176 5.06 10.17 24.71
C GLN A 176 4.67 11.57 25.23
N GLN A 177 5.02 12.64 24.51
CA GLN A 177 4.60 14.01 24.86
C GLN A 177 3.09 14.19 24.89
N LEU A 178 2.34 13.44 24.06
CA LEU A 178 0.88 13.46 24.02
C LEU A 178 0.21 12.52 25.02
N GLY A 179 1.00 11.73 25.77
CA GLY A 179 0.49 10.70 26.66
C GLY A 179 -0.19 9.52 25.94
N ILE A 180 0.17 9.30 24.67
CA ILE A 180 -0.34 8.19 23.86
C ILE A 180 0.61 7.00 24.03
N ASP A 181 0.38 6.23 25.07
CA ASP A 181 1.14 5.02 25.43
C ASP A 181 0.25 3.77 25.33
N SER A 182 0.80 2.61 25.74
CA SER A 182 0.09 1.34 25.75
C SER A 182 -1.17 1.39 26.60
N ALA A 183 -1.11 2.01 27.79
CA ALA A 183 -2.26 2.10 28.70
C ALA A 183 -3.37 2.98 28.10
N TYR A 184 -3.02 4.10 27.48
CA TYR A 184 -3.95 4.97 26.75
C TYR A 184 -4.68 4.18 25.65
N LEU A 185 -3.93 3.45 24.80
CA LEU A 185 -4.50 2.71 23.67
C LEU A 185 -5.37 1.54 24.12
N GLN A 186 -5.00 0.84 25.20
CA GLN A 186 -5.80 -0.22 25.78
C GLN A 186 -7.12 0.32 26.37
N HIS A 187 -7.06 1.44 27.10
CA HIS A 187 -8.25 2.08 27.63
C HIS A 187 -9.19 2.56 26.54
N MET A 188 -8.63 3.16 25.47
CA MET A 188 -9.39 3.60 24.30
C MET A 188 -10.10 2.40 23.63
N GLU A 189 -9.39 1.30 23.35
CA GLU A 189 -10.00 0.11 22.74
C GLU A 189 -11.11 -0.48 23.60
N ALA A 190 -10.91 -0.57 24.92
CA ALA A 190 -11.92 -1.06 25.84
C ALA A 190 -13.19 -0.19 25.84
N SER A 191 -13.05 1.13 25.62
CA SER A 191 -14.18 2.07 25.56
C SER A 191 -15.12 1.83 24.37
N PHE A 192 -14.64 1.21 23.30
CA PHE A 192 -15.43 0.94 22.10
C PHE A 192 -16.43 -0.20 22.27
N LYS A 193 -16.24 -1.07 23.26
CA LYS A 193 -17.12 -2.22 23.56
C LYS A 193 -17.42 -3.08 22.31
N GLY A 194 -16.42 -3.27 21.46
CA GLY A 194 -16.56 -4.03 20.21
C GLY A 194 -17.33 -3.32 19.08
N ASN A 195 -17.77 -2.07 19.27
CA ASN A 195 -18.52 -1.32 18.25
C ASN A 195 -17.58 -0.68 17.23
N ASN A 196 -17.68 -1.08 15.96
CA ASN A 196 -16.82 -0.61 14.89
C ASN A 196 -16.99 0.89 14.59
N ARG A 197 -18.22 1.41 14.64
CA ARG A 197 -18.47 2.85 14.41
C ARG A 197 -17.93 3.70 15.55
N ALA A 198 -18.05 3.24 16.81
CA ALA A 198 -17.42 3.89 17.96
C ALA A 198 -15.89 3.87 17.83
N ARG A 199 -15.32 2.74 17.40
CA ARG A 199 -13.88 2.62 17.12
C ARG A 199 -13.43 3.61 16.06
N ARG A 200 -14.14 3.67 14.92
CA ARG A 200 -13.85 4.64 13.86
C ARG A 200 -13.84 6.08 14.40
N ALA A 201 -14.87 6.46 15.13
CA ALA A 201 -14.97 7.82 15.71
C ALA A 201 -13.83 8.12 16.69
N GLY A 202 -13.49 7.15 17.56
CA GLY A 202 -12.38 7.29 18.50
C GLY A 202 -11.01 7.39 17.80
N LEU A 203 -10.81 6.63 16.73
CA LEU A 203 -9.58 6.70 15.92
C LEU A 203 -9.46 8.04 15.19
N LEU A 204 -10.55 8.58 14.63
CA LEU A 204 -10.55 9.91 14.04
C LEU A 204 -10.20 10.98 15.08
N ALA A 205 -10.79 10.94 16.27
CA ALA A 205 -10.48 11.88 17.36
C ALA A 205 -9.00 11.77 17.79
N LEU A 206 -8.44 10.55 17.82
CA LEU A 206 -7.02 10.35 18.10
C LEU A 206 -6.14 10.94 17.00
N GLN A 207 -6.47 10.73 15.74
CA GLN A 207 -5.76 11.33 14.60
C GLN A 207 -5.80 12.87 14.66
N GLU A 208 -6.95 13.45 14.97
CA GLU A 208 -7.11 14.90 15.15
C GLU A 208 -6.24 15.41 16.31
N LYS A 209 -6.20 14.69 17.44
CA LYS A 209 -5.32 15.02 18.58
C LYS A 209 -3.85 15.07 18.16
N ILE A 210 -3.40 14.08 17.38
CA ILE A 210 -2.01 14.00 16.87
C ILE A 210 -1.74 15.16 15.90
N GLN A 211 -2.66 15.43 14.98
CA GLN A 211 -2.50 16.47 13.97
C GLN A 211 -2.58 17.89 14.54
N ALA A 212 -3.41 18.12 15.57
CA ALA A 212 -3.52 19.42 16.22
C ALA A 212 -2.32 19.76 17.12
N ALA A 213 -1.57 18.75 17.59
CA ALA A 213 -0.47 18.97 18.50
C ALA A 213 0.71 19.69 17.81
N PRO A 214 1.37 20.66 18.48
CA PRO A 214 2.50 21.37 17.91
C PRO A 214 3.74 20.47 17.85
N VAL A 215 4.43 20.50 16.72
CA VAL A 215 5.77 19.89 16.58
C VAL A 215 6.77 20.81 17.27
N PRO A 216 7.72 20.28 18.10
CA PRO A 216 8.78 21.08 18.70
C PRO A 216 9.54 21.90 17.65
N GLN A 217 9.77 23.17 17.92
CA GLN A 217 10.42 24.10 16.99
C GLN A 217 11.80 23.63 16.54
N ALA A 218 12.56 23.00 17.44
CA ALA A 218 13.86 22.43 17.13
C ALA A 218 13.77 21.34 16.04
N TRP A 219 12.72 20.51 16.05
CA TRP A 219 12.50 19.48 15.04
C TRP A 219 12.10 20.08 13.69
N GLN A 220 11.18 21.06 13.71
CA GLN A 220 10.78 21.77 12.49
C GLN A 220 12.00 22.43 11.83
N ASN A 221 12.88 23.04 12.62
CA ASN A 221 14.11 23.64 12.12
C ASN A 221 15.07 22.59 11.54
N ALA A 222 15.28 21.48 12.22
CA ALA A 222 16.14 20.39 11.74
C ALA A 222 15.65 19.79 10.43
N TRP A 223 14.36 19.43 10.37
CA TRP A 223 13.75 18.86 9.15
C TRP A 223 13.74 19.87 7.99
N GLY A 224 13.39 21.12 8.29
CA GLY A 224 13.38 22.19 7.30
C GLY A 224 14.78 22.52 6.77
N ALA A 225 15.79 22.51 7.60
CA ALA A 225 17.19 22.69 7.18
C ALA A 225 17.66 21.53 6.29
N GLN A 226 17.36 20.28 6.68
CA GLN A 226 17.68 19.11 5.86
C GLN A 226 17.00 19.17 4.48
N TRP A 227 15.72 19.49 4.44
CA TRP A 227 14.97 19.68 3.19
C TRP A 227 15.56 20.78 2.30
N GLN A 228 15.92 21.93 2.88
CA GLN A 228 16.52 23.04 2.12
C GLN A 228 17.92 22.70 1.60
N ASN A 229 18.76 22.13 2.45
CA ASN A 229 20.16 21.90 2.13
C ASN A 229 20.35 20.71 1.17
N GLN A 230 19.64 19.59 1.41
CA GLN A 230 19.75 18.38 0.60
C GLN A 230 18.85 18.44 -0.62
N LEU A 231 17.58 18.81 -0.46
CA LEU A 231 16.57 18.73 -1.52
C LEU A 231 16.26 20.09 -2.18
N ARG A 232 17.05 21.13 -1.84
CA ARG A 232 16.98 22.47 -2.44
C ARG A 232 15.57 23.06 -2.46
N SER A 233 14.79 22.82 -1.40
CA SER A 233 13.40 23.26 -1.26
C SER A 233 12.46 22.79 -2.39
N GLN A 234 12.80 21.73 -3.08
CA GLN A 234 11.90 21.13 -4.08
C GLN A 234 10.69 20.49 -3.41
N GLY A 235 9.60 20.33 -4.16
CA GLY A 235 8.42 19.60 -3.69
C GLY A 235 8.79 18.15 -3.32
N VAL A 236 8.31 17.68 -2.17
CA VAL A 236 8.64 16.36 -1.64
C VAL A 236 7.40 15.53 -1.39
N PHE A 237 7.54 14.22 -1.48
CA PHE A 237 6.59 13.25 -0.97
C PHE A 237 6.99 12.88 0.45
N VAL A 238 6.05 13.00 1.39
CA VAL A 238 6.25 12.58 2.77
C VAL A 238 5.59 11.22 2.91
N ARG A 239 6.42 10.18 3.00
CA ARG A 239 5.99 8.77 2.89
C ARG A 239 6.12 8.06 4.22
N SER A 240 5.12 7.26 4.56
CA SER A 240 5.20 6.31 5.68
C SER A 240 6.31 5.29 5.45
N SER A 241 6.99 4.90 6.51
CA SER A 241 7.94 3.80 6.54
C SER A 241 7.89 3.15 7.93
N SER A 242 6.86 2.31 8.15
CA SER A 242 6.64 1.69 9.46
C SER A 242 7.42 0.39 9.64
N ASN A 243 7.48 -0.09 10.88
CA ASN A 243 8.04 -1.41 11.18
C ASN A 243 7.09 -2.57 10.88
N SER A 244 5.89 -2.30 10.32
CA SER A 244 4.88 -3.32 10.03
C SER A 244 4.50 -3.40 8.55
N GLU A 245 5.10 -2.61 7.64
CA GLU A 245 4.64 -2.54 6.26
C GLU A 245 4.98 -3.76 5.41
N ASP A 246 6.15 -4.36 5.59
CA ASP A 246 6.68 -5.39 4.69
C ASP A 246 6.92 -6.72 5.43
N LEU A 247 5.97 -7.14 6.24
CA LEU A 247 6.07 -8.38 7.01
C LEU A 247 5.60 -9.59 6.19
N PRO A 248 6.22 -10.77 6.35
CA PRO A 248 5.89 -11.96 5.58
C PRO A 248 4.42 -12.40 5.66
N ASN A 249 3.75 -12.09 6.76
CA ASN A 249 2.38 -12.53 7.04
C ASN A 249 1.41 -11.36 7.33
N PHE A 250 1.84 -10.13 7.03
CA PHE A 250 1.04 -8.94 7.26
C PHE A 250 1.33 -7.94 6.15
N SER A 251 0.35 -7.68 5.29
CA SER A 251 0.46 -6.65 4.28
C SER A 251 0.05 -5.30 4.85
N GLY A 252 0.98 -4.34 4.82
CA GLY A 252 0.72 -2.93 5.12
C GLY A 252 0.44 -2.08 3.88
N ALA A 253 0.23 -2.72 2.73
CA ALA A 253 0.03 -2.01 1.46
C ALA A 253 -1.15 -1.04 1.53
N GLY A 254 -0.90 0.24 1.27
CA GLY A 254 -1.95 1.28 1.23
C GLY A 254 -2.60 1.61 2.58
N LEU A 255 -2.20 0.98 3.68
CA LEU A 255 -2.79 1.23 5.01
C LEU A 255 -2.39 2.58 5.61
N TYR A 256 -1.24 3.12 5.20
CA TYR A 256 -0.67 4.35 5.75
C TYR A 256 -0.62 5.47 4.73
N THR A 257 -0.58 6.71 5.23
CA THR A 257 -0.71 7.91 4.41
C THR A 257 0.62 8.36 3.80
N THR A 258 0.59 8.71 2.52
CA THR A 258 1.62 9.48 1.82
C THR A 258 1.06 10.85 1.47
N VAL A 259 1.80 11.92 1.79
CA VAL A 259 1.43 13.29 1.43
C VAL A 259 2.27 13.74 0.24
N PRO A 260 1.65 13.98 -0.93
CA PRO A 260 2.38 14.32 -2.14
C PRO A 260 2.75 15.79 -2.22
N ASN A 261 3.89 16.08 -2.82
CA ASN A 261 4.31 17.40 -3.30
C ASN A 261 4.20 18.52 -2.26
N VAL A 262 4.79 18.28 -1.10
CA VAL A 262 4.89 19.24 0.00
C VAL A 262 5.96 20.28 -0.32
N LYS A 263 5.66 21.59 -0.16
CA LYS A 263 6.50 22.69 -0.65
C LYS A 263 6.84 23.78 0.37
N SER A 264 6.59 23.56 1.66
CA SER A 264 6.98 24.51 2.70
C SER A 264 7.40 23.79 3.98
N LYS A 265 8.18 24.46 4.85
CA LYS A 265 8.60 23.91 6.15
C LYS A 265 7.40 23.58 7.03
N GLN A 266 6.40 24.47 7.05
CA GLN A 266 5.19 24.22 7.82
C GLN A 266 4.42 23.02 7.27
N ALA A 267 4.19 22.96 5.96
CA ALA A 267 3.54 21.82 5.31
C ALA A 267 4.31 20.51 5.50
N LEU A 268 5.66 20.55 5.57
CA LEU A 268 6.48 19.38 5.87
C LEU A 268 6.18 18.85 7.29
N SER A 269 6.13 19.71 8.28
CA SER A 269 5.80 19.32 9.65
C SER A 269 4.38 18.76 9.77
N GLU A 270 3.41 19.36 9.09
CA GLU A 270 2.03 18.87 9.03
C GLU A 270 1.96 17.50 8.33
N ALA A 271 2.67 17.33 7.22
CA ALA A 271 2.72 16.07 6.48
C ALA A 271 3.36 14.93 7.30
N VAL A 272 4.39 15.24 8.09
CA VAL A 272 4.99 14.26 9.02
C VAL A 272 3.97 13.82 10.08
N LYS A 273 3.22 14.76 10.68
CA LYS A 273 2.15 14.43 11.63
C LYS A 273 1.03 13.60 10.98
N GLN A 274 0.64 13.91 9.73
CA GLN A 274 -0.33 13.09 8.99
C GLN A 274 0.17 11.66 8.78
N SER A 275 1.45 11.49 8.41
CA SER A 275 2.08 10.17 8.32
C SER A 275 2.03 9.44 9.67
N TRP A 276 2.35 10.10 10.78
CA TRP A 276 2.28 9.51 12.11
C TRP A 276 0.86 9.16 12.54
N ALA A 277 -0.10 10.06 12.32
CA ALA A 277 -1.51 9.81 12.61
C ALA A 277 -2.08 8.62 11.83
N SER A 278 -1.53 8.34 10.64
CA SER A 278 -1.98 7.23 9.79
C SER A 278 -1.74 5.83 10.39
N VAL A 279 -0.92 5.71 11.45
CA VAL A 279 -0.82 4.49 12.26
C VAL A 279 -2.20 4.10 12.81
N PHE A 280 -3.06 5.08 13.04
CA PHE A 280 -4.42 4.95 13.57
C PHE A 280 -5.50 5.05 12.49
N ASN A 281 -5.16 4.93 11.20
CA ASN A 281 -6.16 4.72 10.15
C ASN A 281 -6.99 3.48 10.48
N TYR A 282 -8.30 3.55 10.27
CA TYR A 282 -9.23 2.48 10.65
C TYR A 282 -8.80 1.11 10.11
N SER A 283 -8.50 1.01 8.82
CA SER A 283 -8.09 -0.26 8.21
C SER A 283 -6.75 -0.78 8.75
N ALA A 284 -5.79 0.11 9.04
CA ALA A 284 -4.51 -0.25 9.64
C ALA A 284 -4.70 -0.76 11.08
N TYR A 285 -5.57 -0.10 11.83
CA TYR A 285 -5.91 -0.49 13.20
C TYR A 285 -6.61 -1.85 13.24
N GLU A 286 -7.64 -2.05 12.40
CA GLU A 286 -8.37 -3.32 12.29
C GLU A 286 -7.46 -4.48 11.84
N ALA A 287 -6.58 -4.24 10.87
CA ALA A 287 -5.63 -5.26 10.43
C ALA A 287 -4.73 -5.75 11.59
N ARG A 288 -4.22 -4.81 12.43
CA ARG A 288 -3.45 -5.16 13.63
C ARG A 288 -4.29 -5.89 14.67
N ARG A 289 -5.50 -5.41 14.94
CA ARG A 289 -6.41 -6.01 15.92
C ARG A 289 -6.71 -7.47 15.57
N ILE A 290 -7.02 -7.76 14.31
CA ILE A 290 -7.30 -9.13 13.84
C ILE A 290 -6.04 -9.99 13.83
N ALA A 291 -4.89 -9.40 13.52
CA ALA A 291 -3.60 -10.07 13.57
C ALA A 291 -3.07 -10.29 15.01
N GLY A 292 -3.77 -9.76 16.03
CA GLY A 292 -3.33 -9.86 17.41
C GLY A 292 -2.06 -9.07 17.74
N LEU A 293 -1.75 -8.04 16.93
CA LEU A 293 -0.60 -7.16 17.16
C LEU A 293 -0.98 -6.04 18.15
N PRO A 294 -0.20 -5.83 19.21
CA PRO A 294 -0.39 -4.67 20.09
C PRO A 294 -0.29 -3.36 19.30
N HIS A 295 -1.24 -2.43 19.52
CA HIS A 295 -1.30 -1.18 18.75
C HIS A 295 -0.11 -0.26 19.00
N ASP A 296 0.49 -0.30 20.17
CA ASP A 296 1.69 0.44 20.55
C ASP A 296 2.98 -0.18 20.01
N SER A 297 2.95 -1.40 19.48
CA SER A 297 4.12 -2.07 18.90
C SER A 297 4.48 -1.56 17.50
N VAL A 298 3.53 -0.91 16.82
CA VAL A 298 3.77 -0.32 15.50
C VAL A 298 4.20 1.13 15.65
N LYS A 299 5.35 1.45 15.05
CA LYS A 299 5.96 2.78 15.05
C LYS A 299 6.11 3.26 13.62
N MET A 300 6.14 4.58 13.45
CA MET A 300 6.24 5.21 12.15
C MET A 300 7.54 6.02 12.04
N SER A 301 8.41 5.65 11.12
CA SER A 301 9.38 6.58 10.57
C SER A 301 8.80 7.22 9.31
N THR A 302 9.37 8.32 8.90
CA THR A 302 8.88 9.05 7.73
C THR A 302 10.02 9.25 6.75
N PHE A 303 9.81 8.91 5.48
CA PHE A 303 10.76 9.16 4.41
C PHE A 303 10.32 10.37 3.60
N VAL A 304 11.12 11.42 3.66
CA VAL A 304 10.93 12.66 2.91
C VAL A 304 11.69 12.53 1.61
N GLN A 305 10.98 12.34 0.49
CA GLN A 305 11.57 12.03 -0.80
C GLN A 305 11.25 13.10 -1.83
N GLN A 306 12.24 13.47 -2.64
CA GLN A 306 12.06 14.39 -3.76
C GLN A 306 10.90 13.96 -4.65
N GLY A 307 9.99 14.88 -4.95
CA GLY A 307 8.87 14.67 -5.86
C GLY A 307 9.34 14.58 -7.31
N ILE A 308 8.79 13.60 -8.03
CA ILE A 308 9.07 13.42 -9.46
C ILE A 308 7.79 13.67 -10.24
N ASN A 309 7.85 14.61 -11.18
CA ASN A 309 6.76 14.81 -12.13
C ASN A 309 6.89 13.77 -13.24
N ALA A 310 6.25 12.64 -13.03
CA ALA A 310 6.37 11.48 -13.90
C ALA A 310 5.59 11.66 -15.22
N ASP A 311 6.18 11.24 -16.33
CA ASP A 311 5.49 11.10 -17.61
C ASP A 311 4.55 9.89 -17.61
N LEU A 312 5.03 8.81 -17.02
CA LEU A 312 4.30 7.58 -16.75
C LEU A 312 4.85 6.90 -15.50
N SER A 313 4.03 6.09 -14.88
CA SER A 313 4.37 5.39 -13.64
C SER A 313 3.58 4.12 -13.49
N GLY A 314 3.98 3.30 -12.56
CA GLY A 314 3.31 2.03 -12.38
C GLY A 314 3.91 1.15 -11.30
N VAL A 315 3.51 -0.11 -11.38
CA VAL A 315 3.98 -1.18 -10.53
C VAL A 315 4.50 -2.33 -11.39
N LEU A 316 5.61 -2.93 -10.98
CA LEU A 316 6.16 -4.15 -11.56
C LEU A 316 6.26 -5.22 -10.50
N VAL A 317 5.79 -6.42 -10.81
CA VAL A 317 6.04 -7.61 -9.99
C VAL A 317 6.94 -8.57 -10.76
N THR A 318 7.98 -9.05 -10.09
CA THR A 318 8.99 -9.93 -10.72
C THR A 318 8.55 -11.39 -10.79
N LEU A 319 7.27 -11.62 -11.02
CA LEU A 319 6.62 -12.90 -11.31
C LEU A 319 5.27 -12.66 -12.00
N ASP A 320 4.56 -13.73 -12.39
CA ASP A 320 3.17 -13.66 -12.82
C ASP A 320 2.24 -13.72 -11.59
N PRO A 321 1.47 -12.66 -11.28
CA PRO A 321 0.58 -12.65 -10.13
C PRO A 321 -0.65 -13.56 -10.28
N TYR A 322 -0.96 -14.01 -11.51
CA TYR A 322 -2.08 -14.91 -11.82
C TYR A 322 -1.65 -16.37 -11.90
N ASP A 323 -0.36 -16.63 -12.20
CA ASP A 323 0.19 -17.98 -12.35
C ASP A 323 1.64 -18.05 -11.82
N ALA A 324 1.79 -18.43 -10.56
CA ALA A 324 3.09 -18.55 -9.90
C ALA A 324 3.99 -19.63 -10.53
N ALA A 325 3.45 -20.53 -11.37
CA ALA A 325 4.25 -21.52 -12.10
C ALA A 325 5.00 -20.89 -13.29
N ARG A 326 4.54 -19.77 -13.83
CA ARG A 326 5.24 -19.01 -14.88
C ARG A 326 6.43 -18.26 -14.30
N LYS A 327 7.54 -18.95 -14.24
CA LYS A 327 8.85 -18.38 -13.85
C LYS A 327 9.44 -17.57 -15.00
N ASN A 328 10.37 -16.67 -14.71
CA ASN A 328 11.08 -15.82 -15.68
C ASN A 328 10.18 -14.83 -16.43
N VAL A 329 9.14 -14.36 -15.80
CA VAL A 329 8.31 -13.26 -16.30
C VAL A 329 8.25 -12.12 -15.28
N SER A 330 8.03 -10.91 -15.80
CA SER A 330 7.66 -9.75 -15.01
C SER A 330 6.30 -9.26 -15.48
N TYR A 331 5.41 -8.98 -14.52
CA TYR A 331 4.11 -8.38 -14.77
C TYR A 331 4.19 -6.88 -14.47
N ILE A 332 3.66 -6.05 -15.36
CA ILE A 332 3.74 -4.59 -15.29
C ILE A 332 2.34 -4.00 -15.42
N ALA A 333 2.01 -3.07 -14.53
CA ALA A 333 0.83 -2.21 -14.65
C ALA A 333 1.32 -0.76 -14.79
N ALA A 334 0.85 -0.06 -15.81
CA ALA A 334 1.33 1.29 -16.16
C ALA A 334 0.18 2.26 -16.43
N LYS A 335 0.34 3.50 -15.98
CA LYS A 335 -0.53 4.65 -16.25
C LYS A 335 0.30 5.88 -16.58
N ARG A 336 -0.31 6.87 -17.23
CA ARG A 336 0.33 8.18 -17.46
C ARG A 336 0.30 9.01 -16.19
N GLY A 337 1.34 9.83 -16.01
CA GLY A 337 1.48 10.75 -14.89
C GLY A 337 1.95 10.11 -13.58
N VAL A 338 1.71 10.79 -12.47
CA VAL A 338 2.13 10.40 -11.12
C VAL A 338 1.36 9.17 -10.63
N GLY A 339 2.08 8.22 -10.04
CA GLY A 339 1.67 6.83 -9.80
C GLY A 339 0.58 6.57 -8.77
N ILE A 340 0.07 7.57 -8.08
CA ILE A 340 -0.95 7.40 -7.03
C ILE A 340 -2.14 6.55 -7.53
N ARG A 341 -2.60 6.80 -8.76
CA ARG A 341 -3.76 6.11 -9.35
C ARG A 341 -3.52 4.67 -9.78
N VAL A 342 -2.27 4.23 -9.95
CA VAL A 342 -2.00 2.86 -10.41
C VAL A 342 -2.48 1.84 -9.39
N VAL A 343 -2.29 2.16 -8.12
CA VAL A 343 -2.65 1.32 -6.97
C VAL A 343 -4.06 1.55 -6.44
N GLU A 344 -4.75 2.62 -6.87
CA GLU A 344 -6.15 2.88 -6.49
C GLU A 344 -7.15 1.88 -7.10
N GLY A 345 -6.85 1.32 -8.27
CA GLY A 345 -7.70 0.31 -8.90
C GLY A 345 -9.02 0.81 -9.50
N LYS A 346 -9.28 2.13 -9.49
CA LYS A 346 -10.54 2.72 -9.97
C LYS A 346 -10.72 2.66 -11.48
N ARG A 347 -9.62 2.66 -12.25
CA ARG A 347 -9.61 2.51 -13.71
C ARG A 347 -8.51 1.55 -14.11
N LEU A 348 -8.68 0.89 -15.25
CA LEU A 348 -7.70 -0.09 -15.74
C LEU A 348 -6.41 0.61 -16.17
N ALA A 349 -5.29 0.13 -15.63
CA ALA A 349 -3.96 0.41 -16.12
C ALA A 349 -3.67 -0.39 -17.40
N GLU A 350 -2.71 0.05 -18.21
CA GLU A 350 -2.10 -0.82 -19.20
C GLU A 350 -1.40 -1.96 -18.48
N GLN A 351 -1.66 -3.21 -18.89
CA GLN A 351 -1.10 -4.41 -18.27
C GLN A 351 -0.28 -5.17 -19.29
N LEU A 352 0.94 -5.50 -18.91
CA LEU A 352 1.95 -6.11 -19.77
C LEU A 352 2.64 -7.26 -19.03
N VAL A 353 3.04 -8.28 -19.77
CA VAL A 353 3.93 -9.34 -19.30
C VAL A 353 5.19 -9.34 -20.16
N TYR A 354 6.34 -9.26 -19.51
CA TYR A 354 7.64 -9.42 -20.14
C TYR A 354 8.22 -10.79 -19.84
N ASN A 355 8.60 -11.53 -20.89
CA ASN A 355 9.24 -12.83 -20.75
C ASN A 355 10.75 -12.68 -20.88
N HIS A 356 11.48 -12.91 -19.78
CA HIS A 356 12.92 -12.75 -19.71
C HIS A 356 13.73 -13.78 -20.56
N ARG A 357 13.12 -14.94 -20.89
CA ARG A 357 13.80 -15.96 -21.70
C ARG A 357 13.94 -15.56 -23.16
N VAL A 358 12.86 -15.03 -23.71
CA VAL A 358 12.74 -14.77 -25.16
C VAL A 358 12.65 -13.28 -25.48
N GLY A 359 12.61 -12.42 -24.46
CA GLY A 359 12.49 -10.96 -24.63
C GLY A 359 11.15 -10.49 -25.19
N SER A 360 10.11 -11.34 -25.16
CA SER A 360 8.80 -10.99 -25.71
C SER A 360 7.95 -10.19 -24.73
N ILE A 361 7.14 -9.31 -25.30
CA ILE A 361 6.17 -8.46 -24.56
C ILE A 361 4.76 -8.89 -24.98
N GLN A 362 3.92 -9.21 -24.01
CA GLN A 362 2.52 -9.50 -24.19
C GLN A 362 1.67 -8.38 -23.57
N LEU A 363 0.85 -7.71 -24.37
CA LEU A 363 -0.19 -6.79 -23.89
C LEU A 363 -1.39 -7.59 -23.40
N ILE A 364 -1.74 -7.44 -22.11
CA ILE A 364 -2.90 -8.09 -21.49
C ILE A 364 -4.13 -7.19 -21.57
N SER A 365 -3.97 -5.91 -21.24
CA SER A 365 -5.03 -4.91 -21.36
C SER A 365 -4.47 -3.53 -21.64
N SER A 366 -5.24 -2.71 -22.35
CA SER A 366 -4.96 -1.29 -22.56
C SER A 366 -5.50 -0.45 -21.40
N SER A 367 -4.90 0.71 -21.17
CA SER A 367 -5.41 1.69 -20.22
C SER A 367 -6.72 2.31 -20.72
N ASN A 368 -7.67 2.51 -19.82
CA ASN A 368 -8.92 3.26 -20.07
C ASN A 368 -8.93 4.63 -19.37
N GLU A 369 -7.76 5.12 -18.94
CA GLU A 369 -7.62 6.44 -18.33
C GLU A 369 -7.86 7.55 -19.34
N THR A 370 -8.55 8.59 -18.89
CA THR A 370 -8.82 9.82 -19.67
C THR A 370 -8.07 11.04 -19.12
N THR A 371 -7.56 10.91 -17.91
CA THR A 371 -6.80 11.94 -17.19
C THR A 371 -5.57 11.34 -16.53
N ALA A 372 -4.55 12.14 -16.29
CA ALA A 372 -3.37 11.80 -15.51
C ALA A 372 -3.21 12.77 -14.35
N LEU A 373 -2.48 12.34 -13.30
CA LEU A 373 -2.06 13.23 -12.22
C LEU A 373 -0.70 13.84 -12.55
N GLN A 374 -0.56 15.11 -12.28
CA GLN A 374 0.70 15.85 -12.31
C GLN A 374 0.92 16.57 -10.99
N LEU A 375 2.16 16.90 -10.67
CA LEU A 375 2.48 17.76 -9.52
C LEU A 375 1.96 19.16 -9.78
N ASP A 376 1.26 19.74 -8.80
CA ASP A 376 0.81 21.13 -8.87
C ASP A 376 1.90 22.08 -8.37
N ASP A 377 2.04 23.24 -9.00
CA ASP A 377 3.03 24.25 -8.62
C ASP A 377 2.77 24.82 -7.21
N LYS A 378 1.53 24.77 -6.76
CA LYS A 378 1.11 25.21 -5.42
C LYS A 378 1.25 24.14 -4.35
N GLY A 379 1.60 22.91 -4.70
CA GLY A 379 1.64 21.75 -3.83
C GLY A 379 0.50 20.77 -4.14
N GLY A 380 0.64 19.50 -3.69
CA GLY A 380 -0.29 18.44 -4.04
C GLY A 380 -0.22 18.06 -5.51
N VAL A 381 -1.32 17.49 -6.01
CA VAL A 381 -1.44 17.00 -7.40
C VAL A 381 -2.68 17.58 -8.06
N LYS A 382 -2.63 17.71 -9.38
CA LYS A 382 -3.77 18.14 -10.22
C LYS A 382 -4.04 17.12 -11.31
N GLU A 383 -5.28 17.03 -11.74
CA GLU A 383 -5.67 16.25 -12.92
C GLU A 383 -5.46 17.05 -14.20
N VAL A 384 -4.93 16.36 -15.20
CA VAL A 384 -4.79 16.88 -16.56
C VAL A 384 -5.37 15.88 -17.56
N PRO A 385 -6.04 16.33 -18.65
CA PRO A 385 -6.52 15.43 -19.68
C PRO A 385 -5.34 14.78 -20.42
N ILE A 386 -5.54 13.54 -20.87
CA ILE A 386 -4.56 12.79 -21.65
C ILE A 386 -5.19 12.25 -22.94
N GLU A 387 -4.36 11.99 -23.93
CA GLU A 387 -4.75 11.30 -25.13
C GLU A 387 -5.05 9.82 -24.83
N THR A 388 -6.22 9.37 -25.24
CA THR A 388 -6.69 8.00 -25.02
C THR A 388 -6.37 7.07 -26.21
N GLY A 389 -6.42 5.77 -26.01
CA GLY A 389 -6.27 4.78 -27.08
C GLY A 389 -4.84 4.51 -27.56
N LYS A 390 -3.85 5.18 -26.97
CA LYS A 390 -2.43 4.91 -27.24
C LYS A 390 -1.80 4.08 -26.12
N ARG A 391 -0.82 3.28 -26.48
CA ARG A 391 0.00 2.56 -25.51
C ARG A 391 0.65 3.53 -24.53
N VAL A 392 0.68 3.13 -23.25
CA VAL A 392 1.33 3.92 -22.18
C VAL A 392 2.84 3.76 -22.27
N MET A 393 3.33 2.54 -22.45
CA MET A 393 4.76 2.20 -22.49
C MET A 393 5.23 1.83 -23.89
N THR A 394 6.45 2.23 -24.24
CA THR A 394 7.18 1.68 -25.39
C THR A 394 7.83 0.34 -25.01
N ASP A 395 8.13 -0.48 -26.03
CA ASP A 395 8.79 -1.78 -25.80
C ASP A 395 10.18 -1.62 -25.16
N ALA A 396 10.90 -0.57 -25.50
CA ALA A 396 12.20 -0.24 -24.88
C ALA A 396 12.06 0.08 -23.38
N GLN A 397 11.02 0.82 -23.00
CA GLN A 397 10.73 1.12 -21.59
C GLN A 397 10.34 -0.15 -20.81
N VAL A 398 9.51 -1.01 -21.41
CA VAL A 398 9.12 -2.30 -20.81
C VAL A 398 10.36 -3.15 -20.55
N LYS A 399 11.23 -3.31 -21.54
CA LYS A 399 12.48 -4.08 -21.41
C LYS A 399 13.38 -3.51 -20.31
N THR A 400 13.68 -2.21 -20.36
CA THR A 400 14.53 -1.53 -19.36
C THR A 400 14.01 -1.74 -17.94
N LEU A 401 12.69 -1.57 -17.75
CA LEU A 401 12.04 -1.74 -16.46
C LEU A 401 12.11 -3.20 -15.97
N ALA A 402 11.80 -4.17 -16.84
CA ALA A 402 11.79 -5.58 -16.49
C ALA A 402 13.19 -6.09 -16.12
N GLU A 403 14.22 -5.70 -16.89
CA GLU A 403 15.62 -6.05 -16.61
C GLU A 403 16.11 -5.42 -15.30
N THR A 404 15.76 -4.15 -15.05
CA THR A 404 16.07 -3.49 -13.77
C THR A 404 15.37 -4.19 -12.60
N GLY A 405 14.10 -4.57 -12.77
CA GLY A 405 13.35 -5.34 -11.77
C GLY A 405 14.00 -6.70 -11.44
N ALA A 406 14.54 -7.38 -12.44
CA ALA A 406 15.28 -8.63 -12.24
C ALA A 406 16.58 -8.40 -11.42
N HIS A 407 17.31 -7.31 -11.67
CA HIS A 407 18.47 -6.94 -10.87
C HIS A 407 18.10 -6.62 -9.42
N ILE A 408 17.00 -5.86 -9.19
CA ILE A 408 16.49 -5.58 -7.86
C ILE A 408 16.08 -6.87 -7.15
N LYS A 409 15.40 -7.81 -7.83
CA LYS A 409 15.09 -9.14 -7.29
C LYS A 409 16.36 -9.87 -6.83
N GLY A 410 17.42 -9.85 -7.65
CA GLY A 410 18.73 -10.42 -7.31
C GLY A 410 19.33 -9.78 -6.05
N LEU A 411 19.25 -8.44 -5.92
CA LEU A 411 19.74 -7.69 -4.78
C LEU A 411 19.07 -8.11 -3.46
N PHE A 412 17.80 -8.52 -3.50
CA PHE A 412 17.02 -8.98 -2.35
C PHE A 412 16.91 -10.50 -2.25
N GLY A 413 17.96 -11.23 -2.64
CA GLY A 413 18.07 -12.68 -2.45
C GLY A 413 17.14 -13.51 -3.34
N ASN A 414 16.87 -13.04 -4.55
CA ASN A 414 16.00 -13.66 -5.56
C ASN A 414 14.54 -13.89 -5.12
N LYS A 415 14.10 -13.21 -4.07
CA LYS A 415 12.70 -13.19 -3.66
C LYS A 415 11.89 -12.31 -4.62
N PRO A 416 10.69 -12.72 -5.04
CA PRO A 416 9.83 -11.89 -5.85
C PRO A 416 9.64 -10.50 -5.23
N GLN A 417 9.66 -9.47 -6.07
CA GLN A 417 9.55 -8.07 -5.65
C GLN A 417 8.33 -7.41 -6.27
N ASP A 418 7.72 -6.53 -5.49
CA ASP A 418 6.72 -5.53 -5.87
C ASP A 418 7.45 -4.18 -5.91
N ILE A 419 7.52 -3.57 -7.09
CA ILE A 419 8.34 -2.38 -7.36
C ILE A 419 7.46 -1.28 -7.90
N GLU A 420 7.41 -0.14 -7.20
CA GLU A 420 6.83 1.10 -7.70
C GLU A 420 7.89 1.85 -8.50
N TRP A 421 7.53 2.27 -9.71
CA TRP A 421 8.43 2.90 -10.64
C TRP A 421 7.78 4.07 -11.39
N ALA A 422 8.61 4.92 -11.96
CA ALA A 422 8.20 5.97 -12.89
C ALA A 422 9.21 6.12 -14.03
N PHE A 423 8.78 6.73 -15.13
CA PHE A 423 9.65 7.35 -16.10
C PHE A 423 9.45 8.87 -16.05
N ALA A 424 10.53 9.60 -15.94
CA ALA A 424 10.57 11.03 -15.99
C ALA A 424 11.72 11.47 -16.91
N ASN A 425 11.44 12.33 -17.88
CA ASN A 425 12.44 12.75 -18.87
C ASN A 425 13.16 11.54 -19.52
N LYS A 426 12.41 10.53 -19.89
CA LYS A 426 12.88 9.26 -20.49
C LYS A 426 13.79 8.38 -19.58
N ARG A 427 13.97 8.74 -18.32
CA ARG A 427 14.79 7.98 -17.36
C ARG A 427 13.91 7.18 -16.43
N LEU A 428 14.32 5.94 -16.18
CA LEU A 428 13.67 5.07 -15.20
C LEU A 428 14.00 5.55 -13.78
N VAL A 429 12.98 5.59 -12.95
CA VAL A 429 13.05 5.98 -11.54
C VAL A 429 12.40 4.90 -10.71
N ILE A 430 13.06 4.44 -9.66
CA ILE A 430 12.51 3.49 -8.70
C ILE A 430 12.02 4.27 -7.48
N LEU A 431 10.76 4.09 -7.14
CA LEU A 431 10.07 4.81 -6.06
C LEU A 431 9.93 3.96 -4.80
N GLN A 432 9.83 2.63 -4.94
CA GLN A 432 9.74 1.68 -3.83
C GLN A 432 10.03 0.26 -4.33
N ALA A 433 10.58 -0.58 -3.45
CA ALA A 433 10.61 -2.02 -3.67
C ALA A 433 10.40 -2.76 -2.34
N ARG A 434 9.61 -3.82 -2.41
CA ARG A 434 9.30 -4.69 -1.27
C ARG A 434 9.11 -6.13 -1.72
N PRO A 435 9.26 -7.11 -0.82
CA PRO A 435 8.93 -8.49 -1.14
C PRO A 435 7.47 -8.63 -1.58
N TYR A 436 7.24 -9.33 -2.68
CA TYR A 436 5.90 -9.69 -3.11
C TYR A 436 5.45 -10.97 -2.40
N LEU A 437 4.28 -10.93 -1.77
CA LEU A 437 3.73 -12.06 -1.03
C LEU A 437 3.11 -13.06 -2.01
N THR A 438 3.74 -14.24 -2.13
CA THR A 438 3.23 -15.39 -2.89
C THR A 438 2.50 -16.32 -1.93
N ARG A 439 1.20 -16.20 -1.79
CA ARG A 439 0.38 -17.16 -1.06
C ARG A 439 -0.73 -17.69 -1.94
#